data_9b5d25f7ea12f9727d747b5ce61fcc29
#
_entry.id   9b5d25f7ea12f9727d747b5ce61fcc29
#
_cell.length_a   1.000
_cell.length_b   1.000
_cell.length_c   1.000
_cell.angle_alpha   90.00
_cell.angle_beta   90.00
_cell.angle_gamma   90.00
#
_symmetry.space_group_name_H-M   'P 1'
#
loop_
_entity.id
_entity.type
_entity.pdbx_description
1 polymer ?
#
loop_
_entity_poly.entity_id
_entity_poly.type
_entity_poly.pdbx_seq_one_letter_code
_entity_poly.pdbx_strand_id
1 'polypeptide(L)'
;LTTDEWKTILDKAWRAGVPHITFTGGEPTLREDLPQLIAHAEKNGQVCGLLTDGLKLADKSYLDLLLQTGLDHVLLILQPDVDACWKAIAAILPEDLFLTVHITVNEANAAQVPASLDRLAALGVKSLSLSFSAELGGDAQSALRDTAADLGFTLRWDLPVPYSESNPVAFETKEDSIPSGAGRAWMYVEPDGDVLPTQGAGDRILGNLQVDAWDKIHL
;
A
#
# COMPACT_ATOMS: atom_id res chain seq x y z
N LEU A 1 19.49 -0.28 -1.78
CA LEU A 1 20.02 0.78 -0.91
C LEU A 1 20.22 0.28 0.53
N THR A 2 21.24 0.83 1.21
CA THR A 2 21.49 0.66 2.64
C THR A 2 20.47 1.45 3.47
N THR A 3 20.43 1.18 4.78
CA THR A 3 19.59 1.93 5.72
C THR A 3 19.92 3.44 5.71
N ASP A 4 21.19 3.81 5.66
CA ASP A 4 21.62 5.22 5.70
C ASP A 4 21.31 5.97 4.40
N GLU A 5 21.39 5.30 3.26
CA GLU A 5 20.98 5.85 1.97
C GLU A 5 19.46 6.11 1.95
N TRP A 6 18.65 5.17 2.44
CA TRP A 6 17.22 5.38 2.58
C TRP A 6 16.87 6.51 3.55
N LYS A 7 17.54 6.62 4.69
CA LYS A 7 17.36 7.77 5.60
C LYS A 7 17.69 9.09 4.91
N THR A 8 18.73 9.13 4.08
CA THR A 8 19.06 10.30 3.29
C THR A 8 17.96 10.67 2.29
N ILE A 9 17.33 9.69 1.65
CA ILE A 9 16.19 9.90 0.75
C ILE A 9 14.98 10.43 1.52
N LEU A 10 14.66 9.84 2.68
CA LEU A 10 13.57 10.32 3.56
C LEU A 10 13.81 11.78 4.00
N ASP A 11 15.04 12.14 4.34
CA ASP A 11 15.41 13.52 4.68
C ASP A 11 15.25 14.47 3.50
N LYS A 12 15.63 14.05 2.28
CA LYS A 12 15.41 14.85 1.06
C LYS A 12 13.92 15.07 0.81
N ALA A 13 13.11 14.03 0.91
CA ALA A 13 11.66 14.11 0.74
C ALA A 13 11.01 15.04 1.78
N TRP A 14 11.42 14.93 3.07
CA TRP A 14 10.93 15.81 4.13
C TRP A 14 11.26 17.29 3.87
N ARG A 15 12.53 17.60 3.52
CA ARG A 15 12.95 18.97 3.19
C ARG A 15 12.24 19.54 1.97
N ALA A 16 11.78 18.69 1.07
CA ALA A 16 10.98 19.06 -0.08
C ALA A 16 9.48 19.25 0.24
N GLY A 17 9.08 18.99 1.48
CA GLY A 17 7.71 19.16 1.94
C GLY A 17 6.80 17.97 1.69
N VAL A 18 7.36 16.75 1.51
CA VAL A 18 6.56 15.52 1.37
C VAL A 18 6.12 15.03 2.76
N PRO A 19 4.82 15.16 3.09
CA PRO A 19 4.33 14.89 4.43
C PRO A 19 4.01 13.39 4.67
N HIS A 20 3.77 12.62 3.62
CA HIS A 20 3.37 11.22 3.71
C HIS A 20 4.35 10.30 3.00
N ILE A 21 4.74 9.23 3.68
CA ILE A 21 5.57 8.16 3.14
C ILE A 21 4.81 6.84 3.28
N THR A 22 4.73 6.06 2.22
CA THR A 22 4.23 4.69 2.27
C THR A 22 5.34 3.72 1.90
N PHE A 23 5.71 2.88 2.85
CA PHE A 23 6.66 1.80 2.61
C PHE A 23 5.97 0.67 1.86
N THR A 24 6.56 0.28 0.75
CA THR A 24 6.04 -0.74 -0.17
C THR A 24 7.20 -1.46 -0.86
N GLY A 25 6.93 -2.19 -1.92
CA GLY A 25 7.93 -2.90 -2.70
C GLY A 25 7.41 -4.27 -3.10
N GLY A 26 8.22 -5.32 -3.03
CA GLY A 26 7.72 -6.70 -3.04
C GLY A 26 6.91 -6.91 -1.75
N GLU A 27 7.59 -7.22 -0.64
CA GLU A 27 7.00 -7.21 0.70
C GLU A 27 7.94 -6.46 1.65
N PRO A 28 7.56 -5.25 2.11
CA PRO A 28 8.46 -4.38 2.89
C PRO A 28 8.81 -4.97 4.26
N THR A 29 7.94 -5.77 4.85
CA THR A 29 8.21 -6.39 6.17
C THR A 29 9.34 -7.41 6.15
N LEU A 30 9.75 -7.90 4.97
CA LEU A 30 10.93 -8.75 4.83
C LEU A 30 12.24 -8.00 5.02
N ARG A 31 12.20 -6.67 4.95
CA ARG A 31 13.36 -5.81 5.18
C ARG A 31 13.61 -5.66 6.69
N GLU A 32 14.78 -6.10 7.16
CA GLU A 32 15.10 -6.15 8.60
C GLU A 32 15.19 -4.75 9.25
N ASP A 33 15.58 -3.74 8.49
CA ASP A 33 15.72 -2.37 8.95
C ASP A 33 14.46 -1.50 8.73
N LEU A 34 13.35 -2.07 8.27
CA LEU A 34 12.08 -1.34 8.10
C LEU A 34 11.68 -0.56 9.36
N PRO A 35 11.74 -1.13 10.58
CA PRO A 35 11.39 -0.38 11.80
C PRO A 35 12.27 0.87 12.00
N GLN A 36 13.55 0.81 11.61
CA GLN A 36 14.46 1.95 11.72
C GLN A 36 14.12 3.05 10.69
N LEU A 37 13.64 2.66 9.51
CA LEU A 37 13.24 3.60 8.45
C LEU A 37 11.93 4.31 8.82
N ILE A 38 10.94 3.58 9.36
CA ILE A 38 9.69 4.16 9.87
C ILE A 38 10.01 5.15 11.00
N ALA A 39 10.78 4.74 12.00
CA ALA A 39 11.16 5.61 13.12
C ALA A 39 11.93 6.87 12.65
N HIS A 40 12.70 6.78 11.58
CA HIS A 40 13.39 7.93 11.01
C HIS A 40 12.44 8.91 10.32
N ALA A 41 11.49 8.39 9.54
CA ALA A 41 10.46 9.20 8.87
C ALA A 41 9.54 9.87 9.89
N GLU A 42 9.08 9.15 10.93
CA GLU A 42 8.31 9.68 12.04
C GLU A 42 9.06 10.80 12.76
N LYS A 43 10.34 10.60 13.06
CA LYS A 43 11.19 11.64 13.67
C LYS A 43 11.29 12.90 12.82
N ASN A 44 11.20 12.79 11.51
CA ASN A 44 11.14 13.94 10.60
C ASN A 44 9.78 14.65 10.70
N GLY A 45 8.72 13.97 11.16
CA GLY A 45 7.34 14.46 11.20
C GLY A 45 6.51 13.99 9.99
N GLN A 46 6.95 12.95 9.30
CA GLN A 46 6.22 12.36 8.18
C GLN A 46 5.21 11.33 8.69
N VAL A 47 4.00 11.35 8.14
CA VAL A 47 3.01 10.30 8.35
C VAL A 47 3.46 9.04 7.62
N CYS A 48 3.51 7.92 8.34
CA CYS A 48 4.09 6.67 7.86
C CYS A 48 3.02 5.62 7.59
N GLY A 49 2.93 5.19 6.33
CA GLY A 49 2.11 4.09 5.89
C GLY A 49 2.91 2.83 5.55
N LEU A 50 2.26 1.69 5.65
CA LEU A 50 2.78 0.40 5.22
C LEU A 50 1.80 -0.28 4.29
N LEU A 51 2.27 -0.68 3.11
CA LEU A 51 1.53 -1.51 2.20
C LEU A 51 2.16 -2.91 2.20
N THR A 52 1.39 -3.93 2.60
CA THR A 52 1.92 -5.25 2.94
C THR A 52 0.90 -6.37 2.70
N ASP A 53 1.40 -7.59 2.49
CA ASP A 53 0.58 -8.80 2.54
C ASP A 53 0.09 -9.15 3.96
N GLY A 54 0.63 -8.49 4.97
CA GLY A 54 0.27 -8.62 6.38
C GLY A 54 0.79 -9.87 7.08
N LEU A 55 1.43 -10.80 6.38
CA LEU A 55 1.75 -12.12 6.96
C LEU A 55 2.64 -12.01 8.20
N LYS A 56 3.62 -11.12 8.18
CA LYS A 56 4.51 -10.91 9.32
C LYS A 56 3.85 -10.14 10.47
N LEU A 57 2.79 -9.37 10.20
CA LEU A 57 2.01 -8.68 11.23
C LEU A 57 1.13 -9.61 12.08
N ALA A 58 0.98 -10.88 11.65
CA ALA A 58 0.37 -11.93 12.48
C ALA A 58 1.24 -12.29 13.72
N ASP A 59 2.53 -11.97 13.69
CA ASP A 59 3.41 -12.03 14.86
C ASP A 59 3.23 -10.76 15.70
N LYS A 60 2.62 -10.92 16.88
CA LYS A 60 2.32 -9.80 17.78
C LYS A 60 3.59 -9.04 18.20
N SER A 61 4.71 -9.72 18.35
CA SER A 61 5.97 -9.06 18.75
C SER A 61 6.49 -8.14 17.65
N TYR A 62 6.33 -8.52 16.40
CA TYR A 62 6.71 -7.69 15.28
C TYR A 62 5.72 -6.52 15.06
N LEU A 63 4.42 -6.78 15.22
CA LEU A 63 3.42 -5.71 15.20
C LEU A 63 3.70 -4.66 16.29
N ASP A 64 3.93 -5.09 17.53
CA ASP A 64 4.26 -4.20 18.64
C ASP A 64 5.53 -3.39 18.39
N LEU A 65 6.53 -3.99 17.75
CA LEU A 65 7.74 -3.26 17.32
C LEU A 65 7.40 -2.14 16.34
N LEU A 66 6.58 -2.41 15.32
CA LEU A 66 6.18 -1.39 14.34
C LEU A 66 5.33 -0.28 14.96
N LEU A 67 4.40 -0.62 15.85
CA LEU A 67 3.60 0.37 16.58
C LEU A 67 4.48 1.35 17.38
N GLN A 68 5.58 0.87 17.94
CA GLN A 68 6.53 1.71 18.70
C GLN A 68 7.38 2.64 17.80
N THR A 69 7.37 2.43 16.48
CA THR A 69 8.15 3.25 15.55
C THR A 69 7.40 4.43 14.96
N GLY A 70 6.10 4.59 15.28
CA GLY A 70 5.26 5.65 14.73
C GLY A 70 4.62 5.28 13.38
N LEU A 71 4.27 4.00 13.19
CA LEU A 71 3.47 3.59 12.04
C LEU A 71 2.02 4.05 12.22
N ASP A 72 1.48 4.85 11.29
CA ASP A 72 0.16 5.46 11.37
C ASP A 72 -0.93 4.63 10.69
N HIS A 73 -0.61 4.01 9.57
CA HIS A 73 -1.63 3.27 8.80
C HIS A 73 -1.05 2.07 8.05
N VAL A 74 -1.92 1.11 7.80
CA VAL A 74 -1.64 -0.09 7.01
C VAL A 74 -2.68 -0.24 5.90
N LEU A 75 -2.20 -0.42 4.67
CA LEU A 75 -2.96 -0.98 3.57
C LEU A 75 -2.57 -2.46 3.45
N LEU A 76 -3.47 -3.36 3.89
CA LEU A 76 -3.23 -4.80 3.89
C LEU A 76 -3.88 -5.44 2.67
N ILE A 77 -3.06 -6.10 1.84
CA ILE A 77 -3.54 -6.85 0.68
C ILE A 77 -4.06 -8.20 1.15
N LEU A 78 -5.36 -8.40 1.06
CA LEU A 78 -6.01 -9.61 1.53
C LEU A 78 -5.67 -10.81 0.65
N GLN A 79 -5.16 -11.86 1.28
CA GLN A 79 -5.02 -13.19 0.73
C GLN A 79 -6.05 -14.10 1.42
N PRO A 80 -7.25 -14.32 0.84
CA PRO A 80 -8.37 -14.95 1.53
C PRO A 80 -8.09 -16.37 2.05
N ASP A 81 -7.24 -17.11 1.34
CA ASP A 81 -6.89 -18.50 1.64
C ASP A 81 -5.72 -18.64 2.63
N VAL A 82 -5.15 -17.52 3.11
CA VAL A 82 -4.00 -17.51 4.01
C VAL A 82 -4.43 -17.10 5.42
N ASP A 83 -4.45 -18.05 6.34
CA ASP A 83 -4.85 -17.81 7.74
C ASP A 83 -4.04 -16.72 8.45
N ALA A 84 -2.75 -16.59 8.13
CA ALA A 84 -1.90 -15.57 8.72
C ALA A 84 -2.38 -14.15 8.37
N CYS A 85 -2.91 -13.92 7.17
CA CYS A 85 -3.49 -12.64 6.76
C CYS A 85 -4.69 -12.26 7.66
N TRP A 86 -5.59 -13.19 7.93
CA TRP A 86 -6.72 -12.99 8.83
C TRP A 86 -6.31 -12.75 10.29
N LYS A 87 -5.26 -13.44 10.75
CA LYS A 87 -4.67 -13.21 12.08
C LYS A 87 -4.06 -11.83 12.18
N ALA A 88 -3.39 -11.35 11.15
CA ALA A 88 -2.85 -10.00 11.10
C ALA A 88 -3.96 -8.95 11.20
N ILE A 89 -5.04 -9.09 10.43
CA ILE A 89 -6.21 -8.21 10.51
C ILE A 89 -6.74 -8.16 11.95
N ALA A 90 -6.98 -9.33 12.56
CA ALA A 90 -7.49 -9.41 13.93
C ALA A 90 -6.53 -8.81 14.98
N ALA A 91 -5.21 -8.90 14.74
CA ALA A 91 -4.21 -8.32 15.62
C ALA A 91 -4.10 -6.80 15.50
N ILE A 92 -4.33 -6.25 14.31
CA ILE A 92 -4.26 -4.80 14.04
C ILE A 92 -5.52 -4.07 14.55
N LEU A 93 -6.69 -4.66 14.43
CA LEU A 93 -7.97 -3.99 14.71
C LEU A 93 -8.10 -3.37 16.12
N PRO A 94 -7.54 -3.94 17.20
CA PRO A 94 -7.61 -3.33 18.54
C PRO A 94 -6.56 -2.23 18.76
N GLU A 95 -5.62 -2.06 17.87
CA GLU A 95 -4.52 -1.10 17.99
C GLU A 95 -4.92 0.28 17.46
N ASP A 96 -4.21 1.31 17.93
CA ASP A 96 -4.33 2.69 17.38
C ASP A 96 -3.58 2.78 16.05
N LEU A 97 -4.09 2.08 15.05
CA LEU A 97 -3.52 1.95 13.73
C LEU A 97 -4.64 1.95 12.68
N PHE A 98 -4.59 2.86 11.73
CA PHE A 98 -5.62 2.91 10.69
C PHE A 98 -5.42 1.77 9.68
N LEU A 99 -6.36 0.84 9.65
CA LEU A 99 -6.34 -0.31 8.74
C LEU A 99 -7.29 -0.09 7.55
N THR A 100 -6.76 -0.19 6.34
CA THR A 100 -7.53 -0.42 5.12
C THR A 100 -7.19 -1.81 4.58
N VAL A 101 -8.21 -2.62 4.30
CA VAL A 101 -8.02 -3.91 3.63
C VAL A 101 -8.24 -3.73 2.14
N HIS A 102 -7.31 -4.20 1.33
CA HIS A 102 -7.40 -4.19 -0.13
C HIS A 102 -7.72 -5.57 -0.69
N ILE A 103 -8.64 -5.65 -1.64
CA ILE A 103 -8.95 -6.86 -2.38
C ILE A 103 -8.83 -6.57 -3.88
N THR A 104 -7.92 -7.28 -4.54
CA THR A 104 -7.86 -7.33 -6.00
C THR A 104 -8.84 -8.39 -6.51
N VAL A 105 -9.81 -7.97 -7.29
CA VAL A 105 -10.90 -8.82 -7.80
C VAL A 105 -10.68 -9.12 -9.27
N ASN A 106 -10.69 -10.39 -9.61
CA ASN A 106 -10.62 -10.89 -10.98
C ASN A 106 -11.67 -11.99 -11.20
N GLU A 107 -11.79 -12.51 -12.42
CA GLU A 107 -12.75 -13.57 -12.73
C GLU A 107 -12.57 -14.84 -11.89
N ALA A 108 -11.33 -15.17 -11.50
CA ALA A 108 -11.05 -16.39 -10.75
C ALA A 108 -11.50 -16.32 -9.29
N ASN A 109 -11.51 -15.11 -8.68
CA ASN A 109 -11.85 -14.94 -7.26
C ASN A 109 -13.16 -14.22 -7.00
N ALA A 110 -13.79 -13.60 -8.00
CA ALA A 110 -14.98 -12.76 -7.83
C ALA A 110 -16.12 -13.47 -7.07
N ALA A 111 -16.31 -14.76 -7.30
CA ALA A 111 -17.35 -15.55 -6.62
C ALA A 111 -17.08 -15.75 -5.11
N GLN A 112 -15.83 -15.60 -4.66
CA GLN A 112 -15.42 -15.80 -3.27
C GLN A 112 -15.38 -14.48 -2.49
N VAL A 113 -15.34 -13.34 -3.19
CA VAL A 113 -15.23 -12.00 -2.57
C VAL A 113 -16.36 -11.71 -1.59
N PRO A 114 -17.66 -12.01 -1.88
CA PRO A 114 -18.75 -11.76 -0.93
C PRO A 114 -18.51 -12.42 0.44
N ALA A 115 -18.06 -13.67 0.47
CA ALA A 115 -17.76 -14.38 1.72
C ALA A 115 -16.58 -13.72 2.48
N SER A 116 -15.59 -13.18 1.76
CA SER A 116 -14.51 -12.41 2.35
C SER A 116 -15.00 -11.08 2.94
N LEU A 117 -15.91 -10.39 2.25
CA LEU A 117 -16.53 -9.16 2.74
C LEU A 117 -17.33 -9.41 4.02
N ASP A 118 -18.16 -10.47 4.05
CA ASP A 118 -18.90 -10.87 5.26
C ASP A 118 -17.96 -11.12 6.44
N ARG A 119 -16.86 -11.84 6.21
CA ARG A 119 -15.86 -12.13 7.25
C ARG A 119 -15.16 -10.87 7.73
N LEU A 120 -14.78 -9.95 6.84
CA LEU A 120 -14.17 -8.67 7.20
C LEU A 120 -15.14 -7.80 8.03
N ALA A 121 -16.41 -7.74 7.63
CA ALA A 121 -17.45 -7.01 8.37
C ALA A 121 -17.65 -7.60 9.76
N ALA A 122 -17.72 -8.93 9.88
CA ALA A 122 -17.83 -9.64 11.17
C ALA A 122 -16.63 -9.39 12.10
N LEU A 123 -15.42 -9.22 11.55
CA LEU A 123 -14.23 -8.82 12.31
C LEU A 123 -14.25 -7.35 12.74
N GLY A 124 -15.07 -6.52 12.11
CA GLY A 124 -15.17 -5.09 12.43
C GLY A 124 -14.30 -4.18 11.56
N VAL A 125 -13.76 -4.67 10.46
CA VAL A 125 -13.06 -3.83 9.47
C VAL A 125 -14.00 -2.75 8.96
N LYS A 126 -13.51 -1.51 8.83
CA LYS A 126 -14.32 -0.35 8.39
C LYS A 126 -13.88 0.20 7.04
N SER A 127 -12.61 0.15 6.75
CA SER A 127 -12.05 0.72 5.51
C SER A 127 -11.68 -0.40 4.54
N LEU A 128 -12.19 -0.30 3.32
CA LEU A 128 -12.00 -1.27 2.25
C LEU A 128 -11.56 -0.57 0.97
N SER A 129 -10.65 -1.20 0.23
CA SER A 129 -10.27 -0.83 -1.13
C SER A 129 -10.51 -2.01 -2.06
N LEU A 130 -11.10 -1.77 -3.22
CA LEU A 130 -11.37 -2.79 -4.24
C LEU A 130 -10.73 -2.36 -5.57
N SER A 131 -9.89 -3.22 -6.13
CA SER A 131 -9.42 -3.13 -7.51
C SER A 131 -10.06 -4.24 -8.34
N PHE A 132 -10.37 -3.95 -9.59
CA PHE A 132 -11.04 -4.91 -10.48
C PHE A 132 -10.21 -5.13 -11.75
N SER A 133 -10.06 -6.39 -12.15
CA SER A 133 -9.47 -6.68 -13.46
C SER A 133 -10.34 -6.16 -14.59
N ALA A 134 -9.72 -5.81 -15.72
CA ALA A 134 -10.42 -5.28 -16.88
C ALA A 134 -11.42 -6.27 -17.51
N GLU A 135 -11.21 -7.58 -17.30
CA GLU A 135 -12.06 -8.66 -17.80
C GLU A 135 -13.35 -8.77 -16.98
N LEU A 136 -13.37 -8.30 -15.74
CA LEU A 136 -14.56 -8.38 -14.89
C LEU A 136 -15.62 -7.40 -15.35
N GLY A 137 -16.78 -7.90 -15.77
CA GLY A 137 -17.90 -7.09 -16.27
C GLY A 137 -18.38 -6.05 -15.26
N GLY A 138 -18.80 -4.87 -15.76
CA GLY A 138 -19.22 -3.74 -14.94
C GLY A 138 -20.36 -4.05 -13.96
N ASP A 139 -21.29 -4.92 -14.34
CA ASP A 139 -22.39 -5.36 -13.46
C ASP A 139 -21.87 -6.12 -12.23
N ALA A 140 -20.87 -7.00 -12.41
CA ALA A 140 -20.25 -7.72 -11.31
C ALA A 140 -19.45 -6.77 -10.39
N GLN A 141 -18.73 -5.80 -10.97
CA GLN A 141 -18.05 -4.77 -10.20
C GLN A 141 -19.05 -3.95 -9.36
N SER A 142 -20.16 -3.51 -9.96
CA SER A 142 -21.21 -2.75 -9.25
C SER A 142 -21.83 -3.56 -8.13
N ALA A 143 -22.19 -4.82 -8.37
CA ALA A 143 -22.77 -5.69 -7.36
C ALA A 143 -21.84 -5.89 -6.14
N LEU A 144 -20.53 -6.01 -6.36
CA LEU A 144 -19.57 -6.12 -5.25
C LEU A 144 -19.40 -4.81 -4.47
N ARG A 145 -19.45 -3.68 -5.16
CA ARG A 145 -19.44 -2.36 -4.50
C ARG A 145 -20.69 -2.13 -3.65
N ASP A 146 -21.86 -2.51 -4.18
CA ASP A 146 -23.14 -2.42 -3.46
C ASP A 146 -23.13 -3.34 -2.23
N THR A 147 -22.64 -4.58 -2.37
CA THR A 147 -22.46 -5.52 -1.25
C THR A 147 -21.55 -4.93 -0.17
N ALA A 148 -20.43 -4.33 -0.56
CA ALA A 148 -19.52 -3.68 0.39
C ALA A 148 -20.17 -2.49 1.10
N ALA A 149 -20.96 -1.69 0.38
CA ALA A 149 -21.71 -0.57 0.95
C ALA A 149 -22.80 -1.04 1.92
N ASP A 150 -23.56 -2.07 1.57
CA ASP A 150 -24.60 -2.65 2.42
C ASP A 150 -24.04 -3.23 3.73
N LEU A 151 -22.82 -3.78 3.68
CA LEU A 151 -22.08 -4.24 4.86
C LEU A 151 -21.48 -3.09 5.69
N GLY A 152 -21.61 -1.85 5.25
CA GLY A 152 -21.19 -0.65 5.97
C GLY A 152 -19.69 -0.32 5.86
N PHE A 153 -19.01 -0.83 4.84
CA PHE A 153 -17.63 -0.42 4.57
C PHE A 153 -17.55 1.00 4.03
N THR A 154 -16.53 1.72 4.47
CA THR A 154 -16.07 2.93 3.79
C THR A 154 -15.13 2.51 2.66
N LEU A 155 -15.58 2.67 1.42
CA LEU A 155 -14.75 2.39 0.25
C LEU A 155 -13.72 3.49 0.05
N ARG A 156 -12.46 3.08 -0.12
CA ARG A 156 -11.34 3.96 -0.48
C ARG A 156 -11.00 3.75 -1.94
N TRP A 157 -10.84 4.86 -2.64
CA TRP A 157 -10.52 4.91 -4.07
C TRP A 157 -9.14 5.50 -4.25
N ASP A 158 -8.52 5.22 -5.38
CA ASP A 158 -7.25 5.84 -5.81
C ASP A 158 -6.08 5.66 -4.83
N LEU A 159 -6.11 4.59 -4.01
CA LEU A 159 -4.94 4.23 -3.22
C LEU A 159 -3.86 3.71 -4.17
N PRO A 160 -2.60 4.18 -4.06
CA PRO A 160 -1.50 3.65 -4.84
C PRO A 160 -1.20 2.22 -4.36
N VAL A 161 -1.81 1.24 -5.01
CA VAL A 161 -1.56 -0.17 -4.72
C VAL A 161 -0.48 -0.66 -5.68
N PRO A 162 0.67 -1.16 -5.17
CA PRO A 162 1.77 -1.54 -6.03
C PRO A 162 1.47 -2.78 -6.86
N TYR A 163 2.03 -2.80 -8.06
CA TYR A 163 2.03 -3.96 -8.91
C TYR A 163 2.86 -5.10 -8.29
N SER A 164 2.27 -6.27 -8.17
CA SER A 164 2.97 -7.52 -7.87
C SER A 164 2.24 -8.68 -8.55
N GLU A 165 2.86 -9.86 -8.63
CA GLU A 165 2.18 -11.06 -9.16
C GLU A 165 0.91 -11.41 -8.37
N SER A 166 0.91 -11.12 -7.06
CA SER A 166 -0.26 -11.29 -6.18
C SER A 166 -1.21 -10.09 -6.17
N ASN A 167 -0.81 -8.96 -6.73
CA ASN A 167 -1.61 -7.74 -6.83
C ASN A 167 -1.30 -6.98 -8.13
N PRO A 168 -1.76 -7.48 -9.28
CA PRO A 168 -1.50 -6.85 -10.56
C PRO A 168 -2.38 -5.61 -10.74
N VAL A 169 -1.91 -4.46 -10.30
CA VAL A 169 -2.57 -3.14 -10.45
C VAL A 169 -2.72 -2.74 -11.93
N ALA A 170 -1.93 -3.35 -12.82
CA ALA A 170 -2.05 -3.17 -14.27
C ALA A 170 -3.48 -3.40 -14.81
N PHE A 171 -4.38 -3.98 -14.01
CA PHE A 171 -5.78 -4.15 -14.38
C PHE A 171 -6.57 -2.84 -14.45
N GLU A 172 -6.18 -1.80 -13.73
CA GLU A 172 -6.90 -0.52 -13.68
C GLU A 172 -6.35 0.53 -14.64
N THR A 173 -5.10 0.40 -15.04
CA THR A 173 -4.49 1.31 -16.02
C THR A 173 -4.48 0.69 -17.41
N LYS A 174 -5.05 1.37 -18.39
CA LYS A 174 -4.72 1.09 -19.79
C LYS A 174 -3.22 1.27 -19.93
N GLU A 175 -2.55 0.32 -20.60
CA GLU A 175 -1.08 0.22 -20.74
C GLU A 175 -0.35 1.55 -21.08
N ASP A 176 -1.04 2.56 -21.57
CA ASP A 176 -0.48 3.84 -22.00
C ASP A 176 -0.87 5.05 -21.14
N SER A 177 -1.62 4.88 -20.04
CA SER A 177 -2.07 6.02 -19.24
C SER A 177 -1.42 6.06 -17.84
N ILE A 178 -0.60 7.10 -17.60
CA ILE A 178 -0.18 7.42 -16.24
C ILE A 178 -1.41 7.90 -15.45
N PRO A 179 -1.66 7.38 -14.23
CA PRO A 179 -2.73 7.86 -13.37
C PRO A 179 -2.65 9.38 -13.15
N SER A 180 -3.80 10.05 -13.11
CA SER A 180 -3.87 11.49 -12.86
C SER A 180 -3.20 11.83 -11.53
N GLY A 181 -2.23 12.73 -11.54
CA GLY A 181 -1.47 13.15 -10.36
C GLY A 181 -0.15 12.41 -10.14
N ALA A 182 0.10 11.30 -10.85
CA ALA A 182 1.39 10.60 -10.76
C ALA A 182 2.57 11.53 -11.11
N GLY A 183 3.63 11.46 -10.30
CA GLY A 183 4.82 12.33 -10.40
C GLY A 183 4.60 13.76 -9.87
N ARG A 184 3.37 14.12 -9.45
CA ARG A 184 3.04 15.43 -8.87
C ARG A 184 2.40 15.31 -7.49
N ALA A 185 1.31 14.55 -7.38
CA ALA A 185 0.63 14.30 -6.11
C ALA A 185 1.25 13.13 -5.35
N TRP A 186 1.82 12.18 -6.05
CA TRP A 186 2.64 11.08 -5.52
C TRP A 186 3.71 10.69 -6.54
N MET A 187 4.74 10.00 -6.07
CA MET A 187 5.77 9.37 -6.88
C MET A 187 6.23 8.09 -6.20
N TYR A 188 6.89 7.24 -6.95
CA TYR A 188 7.44 5.99 -6.48
C TYR A 188 8.97 6.05 -6.52
N VAL A 189 9.62 5.54 -5.47
CA VAL A 189 11.08 5.48 -5.39
C VAL A 189 11.49 4.01 -5.37
N GLU A 190 12.22 3.61 -6.38
CA GLU A 190 12.75 2.25 -6.54
C GLU A 190 13.86 1.94 -5.53
N PRO A 191 14.15 0.63 -5.29
CA PRO A 191 15.21 0.23 -4.35
C PRO A 191 16.62 0.74 -4.67
N ASP A 192 16.87 1.20 -5.89
CA ASP A 192 18.14 1.80 -6.33
C ASP A 192 18.12 3.34 -6.31
N GLY A 193 17.00 3.92 -5.88
CA GLY A 193 16.82 5.36 -5.74
C GLY A 193 16.24 6.06 -6.97
N ASP A 194 15.95 5.34 -8.05
CA ASP A 194 15.26 5.90 -9.20
C ASP A 194 13.83 6.32 -8.82
N VAL A 195 13.42 7.46 -9.32
CA VAL A 195 12.11 8.04 -9.08
C VAL A 195 11.24 7.85 -10.31
N LEU A 196 10.10 7.22 -10.12
CA LEU A 196 9.12 6.99 -11.15
C LEU A 196 7.83 7.79 -10.86
N PRO A 197 7.07 8.18 -11.89
CA PRO A 197 5.77 8.82 -11.66
C PRO A 197 4.79 7.90 -10.95
N THR A 198 4.87 6.61 -11.19
CA THR A 198 4.12 5.54 -10.51
C THR A 198 4.89 4.24 -10.58
N GLN A 199 4.56 3.28 -9.74
CA GLN A 199 5.15 1.96 -9.80
C GLN A 199 4.84 1.29 -11.15
N GLY A 200 5.83 0.55 -11.69
CA GLY A 200 5.70 -0.12 -12.99
C GLY A 200 5.98 0.76 -14.21
N ALA A 201 6.17 2.07 -14.05
CA ALA A 201 6.55 2.99 -15.12
C ALA A 201 8.07 3.09 -15.32
N GLY A 202 8.76 1.95 -15.33
CA GLY A 202 10.23 1.88 -15.34
C GLY A 202 10.94 2.47 -16.58
N ASP A 203 10.20 2.76 -17.64
CA ASP A 203 10.66 3.49 -18.84
C ASP A 203 10.62 5.03 -18.66
N ARG A 204 10.09 5.52 -17.53
CA ARG A 204 9.85 6.94 -17.24
C ARG A 204 10.55 7.39 -15.98
N ILE A 205 11.86 7.25 -15.91
CA ILE A 205 12.66 7.69 -14.77
C ILE A 205 12.67 9.23 -14.73
N LEU A 206 12.21 9.81 -13.61
CA LEU A 206 12.18 11.25 -13.37
C LEU A 206 13.51 11.80 -12.85
N GLY A 207 14.36 10.94 -12.29
CA GLY A 207 15.65 11.21 -11.71
C GLY A 207 16.00 10.16 -10.67
N ASN A 208 17.10 10.34 -9.94
CA ASN A 208 17.54 9.40 -8.90
C ASN A 208 17.88 10.14 -7.60
N LEU A 209 17.18 9.81 -6.50
CA LEU A 209 17.31 10.49 -5.20
C LEU A 209 18.63 10.22 -4.47
N GLN A 210 19.45 9.26 -4.90
CA GLN A 210 20.79 9.13 -4.35
C GLN A 210 21.70 10.28 -4.82
N VAL A 211 21.64 10.61 -6.10
CA VAL A 211 22.60 11.53 -6.75
C VAL A 211 22.00 12.90 -7.06
N ASP A 212 20.69 12.97 -7.33
CA ASP A 212 20.03 14.21 -7.72
C ASP A 212 19.52 14.99 -6.51
N ALA A 213 19.51 16.31 -6.64
CA ALA A 213 18.76 17.18 -5.75
C ALA A 213 17.26 17.10 -6.12
N TRP A 214 16.38 17.34 -5.14
CA TRP A 214 14.93 17.24 -5.34
C TRP A 214 14.41 18.09 -6.50
N ASP A 215 14.95 19.29 -6.66
CA ASP A 215 14.60 20.22 -7.74
C ASP A 215 15.00 19.75 -9.14
N LYS A 216 15.71 18.64 -9.25
CA LYS A 216 16.05 17.96 -10.52
C LYS A 216 15.10 16.80 -10.85
N ILE A 217 14.25 16.41 -9.93
CA ILE A 217 13.23 15.38 -10.15
C ILE A 217 12.06 16.03 -10.88
N HIS A 218 11.88 15.70 -12.14
CA HIS A 218 10.86 16.33 -13.02
C HIS A 218 10.02 15.29 -13.76
N LEU A 219 8.75 15.62 -13.98
CA LEU A 219 7.88 15.03 -14.99
C LEU A 219 8.24 15.54 -16.40
#